data_714d1b94481a4c8635011da2eb30d7ec
#
_entry.id   714d1b94481a4c8635011da2eb30d7ec
#
_cell.length_a   1.000
_cell.length_b   1.000
_cell.length_c   1.000
_cell.angle_alpha   90.00
_cell.angle_beta   90.00
_cell.angle_gamma   90.00
#
_symmetry.space_group_name_H-M   'P 1'
#
loop_
_entity.id
_entity.type
_entity.pdbx_description
1 polymer ?
#
loop_
_entity_poly.entity_id
_entity_poly.type
_entity_poly.pdbx_seq_one_letter_code
_entity_poly.pdbx_strand_id
1 'polypeptide(L)'
;MTKGKDAEALADQLHSAAIHLLRQLRKQDDAGGLSAPRLSALSVVVFGGPLTLGELARAEQVKPPTMTRIVTGLEKDGLVRRKGDTRDRRLTHIEATPKGHKVLAAGRARRVEKLANAVGQMKTRELAELRRGVQLVRDVVASMRGKPARSSEERT
;
A
#
# COMPACT_ATOMS: atom_id res chain seq x y z
N MET A 1 -34.00 1.25 -13.71
CA MET A 1 -32.54 0.95 -13.72
C MET A 1 -32.31 -0.19 -12.74
N THR A 2 -31.64 -1.26 -13.15
CA THR A 2 -31.44 -2.43 -12.29
C THR A 2 -30.21 -2.23 -11.42
N LYS A 3 -30.31 -2.53 -10.12
CA LYS A 3 -29.24 -2.44 -9.10
C LYS A 3 -27.86 -2.93 -9.59
N GLY A 4 -27.83 -3.92 -10.50
CA GLY A 4 -26.59 -4.43 -11.09
C GLY A 4 -25.89 -3.43 -12.01
N LYS A 5 -26.61 -2.73 -12.88
CA LYS A 5 -26.03 -1.72 -13.79
C LYS A 5 -25.52 -0.50 -13.03
N ASP A 6 -26.24 -0.09 -11.98
CA ASP A 6 -25.79 1.02 -11.13
C ASP A 6 -24.52 0.64 -10.35
N ALA A 7 -24.41 -0.60 -9.88
CA ALA A 7 -23.21 -1.10 -9.20
C ALA A 7 -22.01 -1.18 -10.15
N GLU A 8 -22.20 -1.61 -11.40
CA GLU A 8 -21.15 -1.67 -12.41
C GLU A 8 -20.63 -0.27 -12.76
N ALA A 9 -21.53 0.68 -12.99
CA ALA A 9 -21.17 2.07 -13.28
C ALA A 9 -20.41 2.73 -12.12
N LEU A 10 -20.83 2.48 -10.88
CA LEU A 10 -20.12 2.99 -9.69
C LEU A 10 -18.75 2.33 -9.52
N ALA A 11 -18.64 1.04 -9.80
CA ALA A 11 -17.36 0.33 -9.74
C ALA A 11 -16.36 0.88 -10.75
N ASP A 12 -16.78 1.19 -11.99
CA ASP A 12 -15.94 1.82 -13.00
C ASP A 12 -15.47 3.22 -12.58
N GLN A 13 -16.34 4.04 -12.03
CA GLN A 13 -15.99 5.36 -11.50
C GLN A 13 -14.98 5.25 -10.35
N LEU A 14 -15.19 4.34 -9.41
CA LEU A 14 -14.29 4.09 -8.29
C LEU A 14 -12.93 3.61 -8.77
N HIS A 15 -12.90 2.68 -9.72
CA HIS A 15 -11.66 2.18 -10.34
C HIS A 15 -10.87 3.32 -10.99
N SER A 16 -11.53 4.13 -11.81
CA SER A 16 -10.91 5.30 -12.47
C SER A 16 -10.36 6.30 -11.45
N ALA A 17 -11.16 6.66 -10.44
CA ALA A 17 -10.75 7.59 -9.39
C ALA A 17 -9.54 7.06 -8.61
N ALA A 18 -9.51 5.76 -8.27
CA ALA A 18 -8.41 5.13 -7.56
C ALA A 18 -7.10 5.18 -8.37
N ILE A 19 -7.16 4.88 -9.68
CA ILE A 19 -5.98 4.97 -10.56
C ILE A 19 -5.45 6.39 -10.63
N HIS A 20 -6.32 7.38 -10.82
CA HIS A 20 -5.93 8.78 -10.90
C HIS A 20 -5.33 9.27 -9.57
N LEU A 21 -5.95 8.93 -8.45
CA LEU A 21 -5.44 9.27 -7.11
C LEU A 21 -4.05 8.69 -6.89
N LEU A 22 -3.87 7.39 -7.13
CA LEU A 22 -2.57 6.73 -6.98
C LEU A 22 -1.50 7.35 -7.88
N ARG A 23 -1.83 7.73 -9.11
CA ARG A 23 -0.90 8.41 -10.04
C ARG A 23 -0.45 9.77 -9.49
N GLN A 24 -1.36 10.55 -8.93
CA GLN A 24 -1.01 11.84 -8.31
C GLN A 24 -0.15 11.67 -7.05
N LEU A 25 -0.43 10.65 -6.25
CA LEU A 25 0.34 10.37 -5.03
C LEU A 25 1.75 9.83 -5.34
N ARG A 26 1.91 9.03 -6.38
CA ARG A 26 3.23 8.50 -6.81
C ARG A 26 4.21 9.61 -7.19
N LYS A 27 3.74 10.74 -7.71
CA LYS A 27 4.61 11.92 -7.99
C LYS A 27 5.33 12.43 -6.72
N GLN A 28 4.81 12.14 -5.53
CA GLN A 28 5.44 12.49 -4.26
C GLN A 28 6.55 11.50 -3.86
N ASP A 29 6.57 10.31 -4.45
CA ASP A 29 7.58 9.29 -4.16
C ASP A 29 8.88 9.58 -4.89
N ASP A 30 8.83 10.21 -6.05
CA ASP A 30 10.02 10.63 -6.83
C ASP A 30 10.92 11.56 -6.01
N ALA A 31 10.33 12.40 -5.14
CA ALA A 31 11.06 13.24 -4.20
C ALA A 31 11.80 12.44 -3.10
N GLY A 32 11.47 11.17 -2.92
CA GLY A 32 12.08 10.27 -1.93
C GLY A 32 13.31 9.51 -2.44
N GLY A 33 13.64 9.60 -3.73
CA GLY A 33 14.82 8.95 -4.34
C GLY A 33 14.69 7.43 -4.52
N LEU A 34 13.53 6.83 -4.20
CA LEU A 34 13.27 5.41 -4.44
C LEU A 34 12.35 5.24 -5.65
N SER A 35 12.75 4.35 -6.59
CA SER A 35 11.85 3.96 -7.66
C SER A 35 10.61 3.22 -7.13
N ALA A 36 9.49 3.29 -7.87
CA ALA A 36 8.24 2.66 -7.46
C ALA A 36 8.38 1.16 -7.11
N PRO A 37 9.12 0.31 -7.88
CA PRO A 37 9.32 -1.09 -7.50
C PRO A 37 10.10 -1.27 -6.19
N ARG A 38 11.07 -0.40 -5.90
CA ARG A 38 11.85 -0.46 -4.66
C ARG A 38 11.02 -0.02 -3.46
N LEU A 39 10.18 1.01 -3.62
CA LEU A 39 9.26 1.47 -2.59
C LEU A 39 8.20 0.41 -2.28
N SER A 40 7.67 -0.27 -3.31
CA SER A 40 6.71 -1.37 -3.15
C SER A 40 7.32 -2.52 -2.36
N ALA A 41 8.48 -3.02 -2.79
CA ALA A 41 9.17 -4.11 -2.10
C ALA A 41 9.52 -3.76 -0.65
N LEU A 42 10.00 -2.53 -0.39
CA LEU A 42 10.25 -2.05 0.98
C LEU A 42 8.97 -2.04 1.82
N SER A 43 7.85 -1.62 1.24
CA SER A 43 6.54 -1.62 1.91
C SER A 43 6.11 -3.03 2.31
N VAL A 44 6.26 -4.01 1.42
CA VAL A 44 5.94 -5.41 1.71
C VAL A 44 6.79 -5.95 2.86
N VAL A 45 8.10 -5.67 2.88
CA VAL A 45 8.99 -6.09 3.97
C VAL A 45 8.64 -5.41 5.29
N VAL A 46 8.33 -4.11 5.28
CA VAL A 46 7.97 -3.36 6.50
C VAL A 46 6.66 -3.85 7.11
N PHE A 47 5.65 -4.15 6.31
CA PHE A 47 4.32 -4.53 6.80
C PHE A 47 4.12 -6.04 6.90
N GLY A 48 4.82 -6.84 6.08
CA GLY A 48 4.72 -8.29 6.07
C GLY A 48 5.69 -8.98 7.04
N GLY A 49 6.65 -8.24 7.59
CA GLY A 49 7.70 -8.78 8.45
C GLY A 49 8.85 -9.41 7.67
N PRO A 50 9.71 -10.18 8.33
CA PRO A 50 10.79 -10.88 7.68
C PRO A 50 10.25 -11.85 6.62
N LEU A 51 10.73 -11.74 5.39
CA LEU A 51 10.32 -12.54 4.24
C LEU A 51 11.54 -13.08 3.51
N THR A 52 11.45 -14.31 3.03
CA THR A 52 12.44 -14.84 2.09
C THR A 52 12.35 -14.11 0.73
N LEU A 53 13.42 -14.18 -0.04
CA LEU A 53 13.43 -13.58 -1.40
C LEU A 53 12.30 -14.13 -2.29
N GLY A 54 12.01 -15.45 -2.16
CA GLY A 54 10.95 -16.10 -2.93
C GLY A 54 9.55 -15.63 -2.52
N GLU A 55 9.29 -15.43 -1.23
CA GLU A 55 8.03 -14.89 -0.74
C GLU A 55 7.82 -13.46 -1.20
N LEU A 56 8.88 -12.63 -1.12
CA LEU A 56 8.84 -11.26 -1.58
C LEU A 56 8.60 -11.17 -3.10
N ALA A 57 9.26 -12.02 -3.89
CA ALA A 57 9.06 -12.08 -5.34
C ALA A 57 7.62 -12.49 -5.71
N ARG A 58 7.02 -13.42 -4.96
CA ARG A 58 5.61 -13.81 -5.14
C ARG A 58 4.66 -12.69 -4.76
N ALA A 59 4.90 -12.02 -3.63
CA ALA A 59 4.06 -10.90 -3.18
C ALA A 59 4.04 -9.75 -4.21
N GLU A 60 5.18 -9.45 -4.82
CA GLU A 60 5.34 -8.41 -5.83
C GLU A 60 5.05 -8.89 -7.27
N GLN A 61 4.72 -10.16 -7.46
CA GLN A 61 4.44 -10.78 -8.76
C GLN A 61 5.56 -10.58 -9.79
N VAL A 62 6.81 -10.64 -9.34
CA VAL A 62 8.00 -10.51 -10.19
C VAL A 62 8.86 -11.78 -10.16
N LYS A 63 9.71 -11.94 -11.17
CA LYS A 63 10.65 -13.08 -11.22
C LYS A 63 11.76 -12.91 -10.16
N PRO A 64 12.27 -14.01 -9.56
CA PRO A 64 13.32 -13.96 -8.55
C PRO A 64 14.57 -13.13 -8.92
N PRO A 65 15.09 -13.18 -10.16
CA PRO A 65 16.25 -12.33 -10.54
C PRO A 65 15.95 -10.83 -10.45
N THR A 66 14.72 -10.42 -10.80
CA THR A 66 14.27 -9.02 -10.66
C THR A 66 14.21 -8.62 -9.19
N MET A 67 13.63 -9.48 -8.34
CA MET A 67 13.57 -9.22 -6.91
C MET A 67 14.96 -9.17 -6.27
N THR A 68 15.88 -10.02 -6.71
CA THR A 68 17.28 -9.97 -6.26
C THR A 68 17.91 -8.60 -6.50
N ARG A 69 17.71 -8.00 -7.68
CA ARG A 69 18.23 -6.66 -8.00
C ARG A 69 17.60 -5.58 -7.12
N ILE A 70 16.28 -5.66 -6.89
CA ILE A 70 15.54 -4.73 -6.03
C ILE A 70 16.08 -4.79 -4.60
N VAL A 71 16.18 -5.99 -4.03
CA VAL A 71 16.67 -6.20 -2.66
C VAL A 71 18.13 -5.77 -2.51
N THR A 72 19.00 -6.13 -3.45
CA THR A 72 20.40 -5.68 -3.45
C THR A 72 20.51 -4.16 -3.45
N GLY A 73 19.66 -3.48 -4.23
CA GLY A 73 19.60 -2.02 -4.24
C GLY A 73 19.12 -1.45 -2.90
N LEU A 74 18.06 -2.02 -2.30
CA LEU A 74 17.55 -1.61 -0.98
C LEU A 74 18.58 -1.86 0.13
N GLU A 75 19.34 -2.95 0.05
CA GLU A 75 20.39 -3.30 1.00
C GLU A 75 21.57 -2.34 0.89
N LYS A 76 22.00 -2.00 -0.35
CA LYS A 76 23.04 -0.99 -0.59
C LYS A 76 22.68 0.37 0.01
N ASP A 77 21.39 0.74 -0.04
CA ASP A 77 20.91 1.99 0.56
C ASP A 77 20.69 1.87 2.08
N GLY A 78 20.91 0.69 2.66
CA GLY A 78 20.74 0.42 4.08
C GLY A 78 19.27 0.40 4.53
N LEU A 79 18.32 0.15 3.63
CA LEU A 79 16.88 0.15 3.92
C LEU A 79 16.37 -1.22 4.36
N VAL A 80 17.02 -2.28 3.90
CA VAL A 80 16.78 -3.66 4.32
C VAL A 80 18.11 -4.31 4.64
N ARG A 81 18.05 -5.45 5.34
CA ARG A 81 19.20 -6.32 5.60
C ARG A 81 18.80 -7.78 5.41
N ARG A 82 19.77 -8.61 5.09
CA ARG A 82 19.61 -10.05 5.06
C ARG A 82 20.00 -10.63 6.41
N LYS A 83 19.17 -11.55 6.92
CA LYS A 83 19.40 -12.24 8.18
C LYS A 83 19.18 -13.73 7.97
N GLY A 84 20.17 -14.53 8.30
CA GLY A 84 20.05 -15.99 8.31
C GLY A 84 18.99 -16.42 9.30
N ASP A 85 18.23 -17.46 8.95
CA ASP A 85 17.28 -18.09 9.87
C ASP A 85 18.05 -18.86 10.95
N THR A 86 17.58 -18.78 12.19
CA THR A 86 18.21 -19.46 13.33
C THR A 86 17.89 -20.95 13.39
N ARG A 87 16.81 -21.38 12.76
CA ARG A 87 16.32 -22.77 12.74
C ARG A 87 16.75 -23.52 11.47
N ASP A 88 16.75 -22.83 10.33
CA ASP A 88 17.22 -23.38 9.06
C ASP A 88 18.24 -22.45 8.41
N ARG A 89 19.53 -22.81 8.52
CA ARG A 89 20.65 -22.06 7.95
C ARG A 89 20.61 -21.87 6.43
N ARG A 90 19.71 -22.61 5.73
CA ARG A 90 19.51 -22.49 4.28
C ARG A 90 18.61 -21.31 3.93
N LEU A 91 17.84 -20.81 4.91
CA LEU A 91 16.91 -19.73 4.71
C LEU A 91 17.55 -18.39 5.10
N THR A 92 17.35 -17.42 4.24
CA THR A 92 17.74 -16.03 4.50
C THR A 92 16.50 -15.15 4.38
N HIS A 93 16.21 -14.43 5.44
CA HIS A 93 15.12 -13.49 5.51
C HIS A 93 15.61 -12.07 5.20
N ILE A 94 14.72 -11.30 4.59
CA ILE A 94 14.90 -9.88 4.33
C ILE A 94 14.11 -9.14 5.39
N GLU A 95 14.78 -8.30 6.17
CA GLU A 95 14.20 -7.49 7.23
C GLU A 95 14.39 -5.99 6.92
N ALA A 96 13.39 -5.18 7.25
CA ALA A 96 13.52 -3.74 7.18
C ALA A 96 14.43 -3.22 8.30
N THR A 97 15.27 -2.25 7.97
CA THR A 97 16.09 -1.54 8.97
C THR A 97 15.29 -0.39 9.58
N PRO A 98 15.75 0.20 10.71
CA PRO A 98 15.16 1.44 11.22
C PRO A 98 15.15 2.57 10.18
N LYS A 99 16.18 2.63 9.31
CA LYS A 99 16.23 3.57 8.19
C LYS A 99 15.14 3.28 7.16
N GLY A 100 14.91 2.01 6.83
CA GLY A 100 13.83 1.60 5.92
C GLY A 100 12.45 2.00 6.42
N HIS A 101 12.17 1.77 7.70
CA HIS A 101 10.94 2.22 8.35
C HIS A 101 10.76 3.74 8.27
N LYS A 102 11.81 4.52 8.56
CA LYS A 102 11.77 5.99 8.50
C LYS A 102 11.50 6.49 7.08
N VAL A 103 12.17 5.92 6.07
CA VAL A 103 11.99 6.32 4.66
C VAL A 103 10.55 6.04 4.20
N LEU A 104 10.00 4.88 4.54
CA LEU A 104 8.62 4.55 4.20
C LEU A 104 7.61 5.48 4.90
N ALA A 105 7.83 5.77 6.18
CA ALA A 105 6.99 6.68 6.96
C ALA A 105 7.03 8.11 6.39
N ALA A 106 8.21 8.62 6.02
CA ALA A 106 8.37 9.93 5.41
C ALA A 106 7.65 10.02 4.04
N GLY A 107 7.75 8.98 3.21
CA GLY A 107 7.00 8.89 1.95
C GLY A 107 5.48 8.92 2.18
N ARG A 108 5.00 8.17 3.18
CA ARG A 108 3.59 8.20 3.59
C ARG A 108 3.17 9.59 4.06
N ALA A 109 3.99 10.24 4.89
CA ALA A 109 3.68 11.58 5.41
C ALA A 109 3.50 12.60 4.28
N ARG A 110 4.39 12.63 3.29
CA ARG A 110 4.27 13.51 2.11
C ARG A 110 2.98 13.27 1.32
N ARG A 111 2.60 11.99 1.10
CA ARG A 111 1.35 11.65 0.41
C ARG A 111 0.12 12.09 1.19
N VAL A 112 0.13 11.88 2.50
CA VAL A 112 -0.96 12.30 3.40
C VAL A 112 -1.08 13.82 3.44
N GLU A 113 0.02 14.54 3.52
CA GLU A 113 0.06 16.01 3.47
C GLU A 113 -0.53 16.56 2.16
N LYS A 114 -0.13 15.98 1.03
CA LYS A 114 -0.69 16.35 -0.29
C LYS A 114 -2.20 16.14 -0.35
N LEU A 115 -2.69 15.02 0.18
CA LEU A 115 -4.13 14.75 0.29
C LEU A 115 -4.81 15.71 1.26
N ALA A 116 -4.22 15.97 2.43
CA ALA A 116 -4.78 16.86 3.44
C ALA A 116 -4.96 18.28 2.89
N ASN A 117 -3.99 18.77 2.12
CA ASN A 117 -4.10 20.10 1.46
C ASN A 117 -5.27 20.16 0.48
N ALA A 118 -5.50 19.08 -0.31
CA ALA A 118 -6.62 19.04 -1.25
C ALA A 118 -7.96 18.90 -0.50
N VAL A 119 -8.03 18.02 0.49
CA VAL A 119 -9.22 17.77 1.30
C VAL A 119 -9.58 18.99 2.16
N GLY A 120 -8.56 19.72 2.64
CA GLY A 120 -8.77 20.93 3.45
C GLY A 120 -9.45 22.09 2.72
N GLN A 121 -9.54 22.07 1.38
CA GLN A 121 -10.27 23.05 0.59
C GLN A 121 -11.77 22.73 0.44
N MET A 122 -12.20 21.54 0.91
CA MET A 122 -13.58 21.09 0.80
C MET A 122 -14.46 21.76 1.87
N LYS A 123 -15.74 21.92 1.55
CA LYS A 123 -16.74 22.39 2.53
C LYS A 123 -17.01 21.31 3.57
N THR A 124 -17.44 21.70 4.76
CA THR A 124 -17.73 20.78 5.88
C THR A 124 -18.66 19.63 5.50
N ARG A 125 -19.68 19.91 4.68
CA ARG A 125 -20.62 18.88 4.20
C ARG A 125 -19.91 17.84 3.31
N GLU A 126 -19.10 18.31 2.38
CA GLU A 126 -18.32 17.46 1.45
C GLU A 126 -17.31 16.58 2.20
N LEU A 127 -16.68 17.14 3.25
CA LEU A 127 -15.79 16.38 4.15
C LEU A 127 -16.53 15.24 4.85
N ALA A 128 -17.77 15.48 5.32
CA ALA A 128 -18.57 14.44 5.94
C ALA A 128 -18.96 13.34 4.95
N GLU A 129 -19.34 13.72 3.72
CA GLU A 129 -19.67 12.80 2.63
C GLU A 129 -18.44 11.98 2.22
N LEU A 130 -17.27 12.62 2.07
CA LEU A 130 -16.00 11.95 1.76
C LEU A 130 -15.61 10.95 2.86
N ARG A 131 -15.77 11.32 4.14
CA ARG A 131 -15.49 10.42 5.28
C ARG A 131 -16.33 9.17 5.19
N ARG A 132 -17.63 9.31 4.91
CA ARG A 132 -18.54 8.17 4.71
C ARG A 132 -18.13 7.34 3.50
N GLY A 133 -17.78 7.98 2.37
CA GLY A 133 -17.31 7.31 1.16
C GLY A 133 -16.05 6.48 1.41
N VAL A 134 -15.08 7.03 2.15
CA VAL A 134 -13.85 6.31 2.53
C VAL A 134 -14.16 5.07 3.36
N GLN A 135 -15.15 5.14 4.28
CA GLN A 135 -15.55 3.97 5.05
C GLN A 135 -16.17 2.90 4.14
N LEU A 136 -17.08 3.28 3.24
CA LEU A 136 -17.68 2.35 2.28
C LEU A 136 -16.62 1.68 1.36
N VAL A 137 -15.63 2.44 0.90
CA VAL A 137 -14.51 1.88 0.13
C VAL A 137 -13.73 0.85 0.95
N ARG A 138 -13.48 1.10 2.24
CA ARG A 138 -12.84 0.13 3.13
C ARG A 138 -13.64 -1.16 3.25
N ASP A 139 -14.96 -1.05 3.37
CA ASP A 139 -15.85 -2.20 3.49
C ASP A 139 -15.86 -3.03 2.19
N VAL A 140 -15.88 -2.38 1.03
CA VAL A 140 -15.72 -3.04 -0.28
C VAL A 140 -14.38 -3.78 -0.36
N VAL A 141 -13.28 -3.15 0.00
CA VAL A 141 -11.95 -3.77 0.00
C VAL A 141 -11.89 -4.96 0.97
N ALA A 142 -12.53 -4.86 2.13
CA ALA A 142 -12.60 -5.94 3.10
C ALA A 142 -13.38 -7.14 2.54
N SER A 143 -14.51 -6.90 1.88
CA SER A 143 -15.31 -7.95 1.25
C SER A 143 -14.56 -8.69 0.12
N MET A 144 -13.77 -7.97 -0.68
CA MET A 144 -12.92 -8.56 -1.72
C MET A 144 -11.82 -9.47 -1.17
N ARG A 145 -11.41 -9.29 0.10
CA ARG A 145 -10.42 -10.13 0.81
C ARG A 145 -11.04 -11.32 1.53
N GLY A 146 -12.34 -11.59 1.36
CA GLY A 146 -13.06 -12.67 2.03
C GLY A 146 -13.28 -12.46 3.54
N LYS A 147 -13.08 -11.24 4.06
CA LYS A 147 -13.49 -10.87 5.41
C LYS A 147 -14.91 -10.30 5.35
N PRO A 148 -15.88 -10.84 6.12
CA PRO A 148 -17.24 -10.28 6.13
C PRO A 148 -17.18 -8.79 6.54
N ALA A 149 -17.92 -7.95 5.81
CA ALA A 149 -18.17 -6.58 6.23
C ALA A 149 -18.78 -6.62 7.64
N ARG A 150 -18.31 -5.77 8.55
CA ARG A 150 -18.95 -5.63 9.87
C ARG A 150 -20.39 -5.23 9.64
N SER A 151 -21.32 -6.12 10.00
CA SER A 151 -22.75 -5.82 10.03
C SER A 151 -22.99 -4.59 10.90
N SER A 152 -23.66 -3.60 10.33
CA SER A 152 -24.08 -2.36 10.98
C SER A 152 -25.30 -2.58 11.92
N GLU A 153 -25.36 -3.72 12.58
CA GLU A 153 -26.41 -4.09 13.53
C GLU A 153 -25.88 -4.13 14.96
N GLU A 154 -25.45 -2.98 15.47
CA GLU A 154 -25.37 -2.75 16.92
C GLU A 154 -25.41 -1.25 17.19
N ARG A 155 -26.58 -0.64 16.98
CA ARG A 155 -27.03 0.58 17.66
C ARG A 155 -28.54 0.59 17.71
N THR A 156 -29.04 -0.09 18.67
CA THR A 156 -30.36 0.26 19.30
C THR A 156 -30.08 0.78 20.66
#